data_291c2b066d6cc77fd7e52987a994036a
#
_entry.id   291c2b066d6cc77fd7e52987a994036a
#
_cell.length_a   1.000
_cell.length_b   1.000
_cell.length_c   1.000
_cell.angle_alpha   90.00
_cell.angle_beta   90.00
_cell.angle_gamma   90.00
#
_symmetry.space_group_name_H-M   'P 1'
#
loop_
_entity.id
_entity.type
_entity.pdbx_description
1 polymer ?
#
loop_
_entity_poly.entity_id
_entity_poly.type
_entity_poly.pdbx_seq_one_letter_code
_entity_poly.pdbx_strand_id
1 'polypeptide(L)'
;GTGHHIASLDAHGYKGIGLDKSSAMINKSKETYPDLNYKLGDVLNSMTFSPNTFTHITCLYFTIYYIQDKQLFFNNVMSWLKPGGYLVIHLVDRDNFDPILPGGDPFLYISPQNYTDKRITNTNITFKNGMKYKANFEYYPQNDTSVLKETFKFKDGNIRQQEHKLFMPTQRKILTLAKNIGFKLIKKIDLLPVQYENQYLYVLQKPN
;
A
#
# COMPACT_ATOMS: atom_id res chain seq x y z
N GLY A 1 -4.19 5.28 7.22
CA GLY A 1 -3.42 6.38 6.63
C GLY A 1 -4.02 7.75 6.97
N THR A 2 -3.47 8.79 6.37
CA THR A 2 -3.78 10.20 6.68
C THR A 2 -4.99 10.78 5.93
N GLY A 3 -5.80 9.94 5.29
CA GLY A 3 -7.12 10.32 4.74
C GLY A 3 -7.12 10.82 3.28
N HIS A 4 -5.98 11.02 2.62
CA HIS A 4 -5.93 11.59 1.26
C HIS A 4 -6.77 10.84 0.22
N HIS A 5 -6.77 9.49 0.24
CA HIS A 5 -7.57 8.71 -0.71
C HIS A 5 -9.07 8.87 -0.48
N ILE A 6 -9.51 8.90 0.80
CA ILE A 6 -10.93 9.13 1.12
C ILE A 6 -11.34 10.54 0.70
N ALA A 7 -10.49 11.53 0.92
CA ALA A 7 -10.74 12.91 0.48
C ALA A 7 -10.85 13.00 -1.05
N SER A 8 -9.96 12.32 -1.78
CA SER A 8 -10.03 12.28 -3.24
C SER A 8 -11.31 11.60 -3.74
N LEU A 9 -11.73 10.50 -3.12
CA LEU A 9 -12.99 9.83 -3.46
C LEU A 9 -14.21 10.71 -3.18
N ASP A 10 -14.25 11.38 -2.02
CA ASP A 10 -15.34 12.28 -1.64
C ASP A 10 -15.46 13.46 -2.59
N ALA A 11 -14.34 14.07 -3.02
CA ALA A 11 -14.30 15.13 -4.01
C ALA A 11 -14.89 14.71 -5.38
N HIS A 12 -14.92 13.41 -5.68
CA HIS A 12 -15.55 12.82 -6.86
C HIS A 12 -16.97 12.28 -6.59
N GLY A 13 -17.56 12.59 -5.43
CA GLY A 13 -18.93 12.21 -5.07
C GLY A 13 -19.07 10.79 -4.49
N TYR A 14 -17.98 10.09 -4.20
CA TYR A 14 -18.02 8.77 -3.60
C TYR A 14 -17.93 8.84 -2.09
N LYS A 15 -18.87 8.22 -1.38
CA LYS A 15 -18.84 8.14 0.08
C LYS A 15 -18.04 6.94 0.54
N GLY A 16 -17.11 7.15 1.47
CA GLY A 16 -16.23 6.11 1.96
C GLY A 16 -15.92 6.20 3.45
N ILE A 17 -15.31 5.13 3.98
CA ILE A 17 -14.80 5.04 5.35
C ILE A 17 -13.32 4.65 5.28
N GLY A 18 -12.44 5.45 5.87
CA GLY A 18 -11.03 5.11 6.03
C GLY A 18 -10.82 4.22 7.26
N LEU A 19 -10.24 3.05 7.06
CA LEU A 19 -9.84 2.14 8.15
C LEU A 19 -8.33 2.20 8.36
N ASP A 20 -7.90 2.37 9.59
CA ASP A 20 -6.49 2.20 9.99
C ASP A 20 -6.42 1.66 11.42
N LYS A 21 -5.39 0.86 11.72
CA LYS A 21 -5.14 0.36 13.08
C LYS A 21 -4.33 1.33 13.94
N SER A 22 -3.76 2.36 13.34
CA SER A 22 -2.99 3.40 14.03
C SER A 22 -3.88 4.56 14.45
N SER A 23 -4.02 4.77 15.76
CA SER A 23 -4.73 5.93 16.30
C SER A 23 -4.11 7.25 15.86
N ALA A 24 -2.78 7.30 15.74
CA ALA A 24 -2.08 8.50 15.26
C ALA A 24 -2.46 8.83 13.80
N MET A 25 -2.59 7.82 12.93
CA MET A 25 -3.03 8.02 11.53
C MET A 25 -4.50 8.48 11.47
N ILE A 26 -5.39 7.87 12.26
CA ILE A 26 -6.79 8.28 12.37
C ILE A 26 -6.91 9.72 12.89
N ASN A 27 -6.16 10.08 13.94
CA ASN A 27 -6.16 11.43 14.46
C ASN A 27 -5.68 12.42 13.39
N LYS A 28 -4.58 12.10 12.70
CA LYS A 28 -4.07 12.95 11.61
C LYS A 28 -5.06 13.11 10.46
N SER A 29 -5.77 12.04 10.09
CA SER A 29 -6.79 12.12 9.04
C SER A 29 -7.96 13.02 9.45
N LYS A 30 -8.41 12.95 10.70
CA LYS A 30 -9.47 13.81 11.25
C LYS A 30 -9.04 15.29 11.34
N GLU A 31 -7.79 15.55 11.69
CA GLU A 31 -7.23 16.91 11.67
C GLU A 31 -7.21 17.51 10.26
N THR A 32 -6.84 16.67 9.26
CA THR A 32 -6.65 17.14 7.89
C THR A 32 -7.97 17.22 7.12
N TYR A 33 -8.89 16.27 7.35
CA TYR A 33 -10.19 16.16 6.68
C TYR A 33 -11.28 15.82 7.68
N PRO A 34 -11.73 16.78 8.52
CA PRO A 34 -12.60 16.53 9.67
C PRO A 34 -14.01 16.01 9.30
N ASP A 35 -14.50 16.35 8.10
CA ASP A 35 -15.85 16.01 7.65
C ASP A 35 -15.98 14.58 7.08
N LEU A 36 -14.87 13.84 6.98
CA LEU A 36 -14.85 12.51 6.42
C LEU A 36 -14.94 11.41 7.49
N ASN A 37 -15.34 10.22 7.07
CA ASN A 37 -15.55 9.10 7.98
C ASN A 37 -14.29 8.26 8.14
N TYR A 38 -13.90 7.99 9.39
CA TYR A 38 -12.75 7.15 9.74
C TYR A 38 -13.10 6.20 10.86
N LYS A 39 -12.54 5.00 10.79
CA LYS A 39 -12.66 3.96 11.81
C LYS A 39 -11.29 3.49 12.26
N LEU A 40 -11.04 3.55 13.57
CA LEU A 40 -9.89 2.86 14.17
C LEU A 40 -10.24 1.38 14.29
N GLY A 41 -9.42 0.51 13.68
CA GLY A 41 -9.66 -0.93 13.73
C GLY A 41 -8.66 -1.72 12.90
N ASP A 42 -8.67 -3.04 13.09
CA ASP A 42 -7.82 -3.97 12.36
C ASP A 42 -8.62 -4.64 11.22
N VAL A 43 -8.05 -4.67 10.04
CA VAL A 43 -8.61 -5.35 8.86
C VAL A 43 -8.67 -6.87 9.05
N LEU A 44 -7.89 -7.42 9.98
CA LEU A 44 -7.92 -8.84 10.34
C LEU A 44 -9.03 -9.19 11.35
N ASN A 45 -9.70 -8.20 11.95
CA ASN A 45 -10.86 -8.45 12.80
C ASN A 45 -12.13 -8.47 11.95
N SER A 46 -12.76 -9.64 11.82
CA SER A 46 -13.97 -9.84 11.00
C SER A 46 -15.17 -8.98 11.48
N MET A 47 -15.18 -8.61 12.77
CA MET A 47 -16.23 -7.76 13.35
C MET A 47 -16.01 -6.26 13.07
N THR A 48 -14.96 -5.88 12.36
CA THR A 48 -14.70 -4.48 12.00
C THR A 48 -15.84 -3.88 11.21
N PHE A 49 -16.42 -4.63 10.28
CA PHE A 49 -17.60 -4.23 9.52
C PHE A 49 -18.62 -5.38 9.42
N SER A 50 -19.88 -5.01 9.21
CA SER A 50 -20.94 -5.99 8.95
C SER A 50 -20.79 -6.61 7.56
N PRO A 51 -21.26 -7.83 7.33
CA PRO A 51 -21.30 -8.43 5.99
C PRO A 51 -22.09 -7.56 5.01
N ASN A 52 -21.71 -7.65 3.74
CA ASN A 52 -22.38 -6.97 2.61
C ASN A 52 -22.56 -5.44 2.81
N THR A 53 -21.56 -4.79 3.44
CA THR A 53 -21.59 -3.34 3.69
C THR A 53 -21.14 -2.54 2.46
N PHE A 54 -20.10 -2.99 1.77
CA PHE A 54 -19.42 -2.18 0.77
C PHE A 54 -19.65 -2.67 -0.65
N THR A 55 -19.77 -1.73 -1.59
CA THR A 55 -19.71 -2.02 -3.02
C THR A 55 -18.26 -2.09 -3.52
N HIS A 56 -17.37 -1.32 -2.89
CA HIS A 56 -15.95 -1.27 -3.24
C HIS A 56 -15.10 -1.22 -1.97
N ILE A 57 -13.99 -1.93 -1.98
CA ILE A 57 -12.94 -1.86 -0.96
C ILE A 57 -11.61 -1.62 -1.69
N THR A 58 -10.79 -0.72 -1.16
CA THR A 58 -9.44 -0.45 -1.70
C THR A 58 -8.37 -0.76 -0.67
N CYS A 59 -7.30 -1.44 -1.10
CA CYS A 59 -6.12 -1.72 -0.29
C CYS A 59 -4.90 -1.27 -1.11
N LEU A 60 -4.45 -0.04 -0.87
CA LEU A 60 -3.49 0.65 -1.73
C LEU A 60 -2.10 0.72 -1.11
N TYR A 61 -1.11 1.08 -1.94
CA TYR A 61 0.32 1.11 -1.60
C TYR A 61 0.78 -0.23 -1.02
N PHE A 62 1.63 -0.19 0.00
CA PHE A 62 2.19 -1.38 0.64
C PHE A 62 1.28 -1.99 1.71
N THR A 63 0.04 -1.53 1.89
CA THR A 63 -0.85 -1.99 2.96
C THR A 63 -1.01 -3.51 2.99
N ILE A 64 -1.19 -4.15 1.83
CA ILE A 64 -1.32 -5.62 1.74
C ILE A 64 -0.07 -6.35 2.24
N TYR A 65 1.12 -5.72 2.14
CA TYR A 65 2.38 -6.32 2.55
C TYR A 65 2.66 -6.18 4.06
N TYR A 66 1.98 -5.29 4.77
CA TYR A 66 1.99 -5.28 6.23
C TYR A 66 1.12 -6.38 6.84
N ILE A 67 0.22 -6.97 6.07
CA ILE A 67 -0.71 -8.01 6.50
C ILE A 67 -0.03 -9.37 6.32
N GLN A 68 0.28 -10.05 7.43
CA GLN A 68 0.85 -11.39 7.40
C GLN A 68 -0.18 -12.42 6.94
N ASP A 69 -1.32 -12.48 7.60
CA ASP A 69 -2.42 -13.38 7.25
C ASP A 69 -3.31 -12.78 6.14
N LYS A 70 -2.87 -12.96 4.91
CA LYS A 70 -3.61 -12.51 3.74
C LYS A 70 -4.87 -13.34 3.48
N GLN A 71 -4.91 -14.59 3.97
CA GLN A 71 -6.09 -15.42 3.84
C GLN A 71 -7.23 -14.85 4.67
N LEU A 72 -6.97 -14.53 5.93
CA LEU A 72 -7.96 -13.90 6.81
C LEU A 72 -8.39 -12.53 6.27
N PHE A 73 -7.45 -11.74 5.75
CA PHE A 73 -7.74 -10.47 5.07
C PHE A 73 -8.75 -10.66 3.93
N PHE A 74 -8.49 -11.58 3.00
CA PHE A 74 -9.38 -11.82 1.87
C PHE A 74 -10.74 -12.39 2.30
N ASN A 75 -10.79 -13.25 3.33
CA ASN A 75 -12.04 -13.74 3.89
C ASN A 75 -12.90 -12.60 4.47
N ASN A 76 -12.28 -11.69 5.23
CA ASN A 76 -12.98 -10.55 5.80
C ASN A 76 -13.50 -9.62 4.70
N VAL A 77 -12.66 -9.28 3.71
CA VAL A 77 -13.06 -8.45 2.57
C VAL A 77 -14.18 -9.10 1.76
N MET A 78 -14.11 -10.42 1.52
CA MET A 78 -15.17 -11.18 0.84
C MET A 78 -16.50 -11.09 1.60
N SER A 79 -16.46 -11.17 2.94
CA SER A 79 -17.66 -11.01 3.79
C SER A 79 -18.22 -9.58 3.71
N TRP A 80 -17.38 -8.56 3.81
CA TRP A 80 -17.81 -7.16 3.85
C TRP A 80 -18.32 -6.61 2.51
N LEU A 81 -17.84 -7.17 1.39
CA LEU A 81 -18.33 -6.79 0.06
C LEU A 81 -19.74 -7.31 -0.17
N LYS A 82 -20.57 -6.50 -0.81
CA LYS A 82 -21.84 -6.93 -1.41
C LYS A 82 -21.58 -7.92 -2.55
N PRO A 83 -22.52 -8.83 -2.86
CA PRO A 83 -22.46 -9.60 -4.11
C PRO A 83 -22.23 -8.67 -5.31
N GLY A 84 -21.36 -9.06 -6.23
CA GLY A 84 -20.93 -8.23 -7.37
C GLY A 84 -19.96 -7.11 -7.01
N GLY A 85 -19.64 -6.90 -5.74
CA GLY A 85 -18.73 -5.83 -5.27
C GLY A 85 -17.26 -6.07 -5.62
N TYR A 86 -16.43 -5.04 -5.51
CA TYR A 86 -15.06 -5.03 -5.99
C TYR A 86 -14.05 -4.75 -4.90
N LEU A 87 -12.94 -5.48 -4.94
CA LEU A 87 -11.71 -5.17 -4.21
C LEU A 87 -10.65 -4.66 -5.19
N VAL A 88 -10.08 -3.50 -4.94
CA VAL A 88 -8.91 -2.99 -5.65
C VAL A 88 -7.70 -3.13 -4.74
N ILE A 89 -6.70 -3.90 -5.18
CA ILE A 89 -5.45 -4.08 -4.43
C ILE A 89 -4.25 -3.61 -5.24
N HIS A 90 -3.31 -2.96 -4.57
CA HIS A 90 -2.03 -2.58 -5.13
C HIS A 90 -1.01 -3.69 -4.86
N LEU A 91 -0.45 -4.26 -5.93
CA LEU A 91 0.61 -5.25 -5.83
C LEU A 91 1.84 -4.79 -6.62
N VAL A 92 3.01 -5.14 -6.12
CA VAL A 92 4.28 -4.88 -6.80
C VAL A 92 4.90 -6.18 -7.32
N ASP A 93 5.64 -6.09 -8.42
CA ASP A 93 6.59 -7.15 -8.77
C ASP A 93 7.77 -7.04 -7.80
N ARG A 94 7.77 -7.88 -6.78
CA ARG A 94 8.68 -7.80 -5.65
C ARG A 94 10.16 -7.92 -6.03
N ASP A 95 10.43 -8.55 -7.17
CA ASP A 95 11.79 -8.79 -7.65
C ASP A 95 12.31 -7.61 -8.49
N ASN A 96 11.40 -6.83 -9.11
CA ASN A 96 11.75 -5.79 -10.08
C ASN A 96 11.30 -4.37 -9.70
N PHE A 97 10.34 -4.18 -8.78
CA PHE A 97 9.91 -2.83 -8.42
C PHE A 97 11.04 -2.03 -7.75
N ASP A 98 11.00 -0.72 -7.91
CA ASP A 98 11.93 0.17 -7.22
C ASP A 98 11.47 0.40 -5.77
N PRO A 99 12.24 -0.07 -4.76
CA PRO A 99 11.91 0.12 -3.35
C PRO A 99 12.33 1.49 -2.80
N ILE A 100 13.02 2.29 -3.64
CA ILE A 100 13.60 3.55 -3.23
C ILE A 100 12.63 4.68 -3.55
N LEU A 101 12.43 5.60 -2.61
CA LEU A 101 11.69 6.81 -2.89
C LEU A 101 12.41 7.63 -3.97
N PRO A 102 11.71 8.07 -5.02
CA PRO A 102 12.27 8.97 -5.99
C PRO A 102 12.68 10.26 -5.28
N GLY A 103 13.98 10.48 -5.19
CA GLY A 103 14.52 11.71 -4.66
C GLY A 103 14.75 12.68 -5.79
N GLY A 104 13.82 13.56 -6.09
CA GLY A 104 14.10 14.56 -7.08
C GLY A 104 12.90 15.23 -7.73
N ASP A 105 13.19 15.91 -8.79
CA ASP A 105 12.23 16.61 -9.64
C ASP A 105 11.29 15.59 -10.29
N PRO A 106 9.97 15.67 -10.11
CA PRO A 106 9.02 14.75 -10.73
C PRO A 106 9.03 14.76 -12.27
N PHE A 107 9.65 15.78 -12.89
CA PHE A 107 9.83 15.85 -14.33
C PHE A 107 11.09 15.15 -14.84
N LEU A 108 11.99 14.74 -13.94
CA LEU A 108 13.26 14.06 -14.26
C LEU A 108 13.33 12.66 -13.64
N TYR A 109 12.18 12.06 -13.35
CA TYR A 109 12.16 10.73 -12.76
C TYR A 109 12.53 9.66 -13.78
N ILE A 110 13.79 9.27 -13.73
CA ILE A 110 14.28 8.05 -14.38
C ILE A 110 14.77 7.16 -13.23
N SER A 111 14.15 5.99 -13.08
CA SER A 111 14.60 5.05 -12.04
C SER A 111 16.06 4.65 -12.33
N PRO A 112 16.98 4.82 -11.37
CA PRO A 112 18.36 4.37 -11.52
C PRO A 112 18.47 2.86 -11.71
N GLN A 113 17.43 2.09 -11.39
CA GLN A 113 17.35 0.65 -11.63
C GLN A 113 17.54 0.29 -13.10
N ASN A 114 17.12 1.17 -14.02
CA ASN A 114 17.20 0.93 -15.47
C ASN A 114 18.63 0.99 -16.03
N TYR A 115 19.61 1.41 -15.22
CA TYR A 115 21.01 1.61 -15.63
C TYR A 115 22.00 0.74 -14.88
N THR A 116 21.52 -0.26 -14.13
CA THR A 116 22.38 -1.13 -13.32
C THR A 116 22.05 -2.58 -13.53
N ASP A 117 23.09 -3.44 -13.58
CA ASP A 117 22.93 -4.91 -13.64
C ASP A 117 22.44 -5.49 -12.33
N LYS A 118 22.66 -4.79 -11.21
CA LYS A 118 22.23 -5.20 -9.89
C LYS A 118 21.21 -4.21 -9.35
N ARG A 119 20.12 -4.72 -8.83
CA ARG A 119 19.08 -3.92 -8.18
C ARG A 119 19.67 -3.03 -7.09
N ILE A 120 19.39 -1.74 -7.15
CA ILE A 120 19.73 -0.77 -6.11
C ILE A 120 18.68 -0.91 -5.01
N THR A 121 19.15 -1.23 -3.81
CA THR A 121 18.29 -1.44 -2.62
C THR A 121 18.59 -0.47 -1.50
N ASN A 122 19.54 0.43 -1.71
CA ASN A 122 19.90 1.45 -0.74
C ASN A 122 20.03 2.82 -1.42
N THR A 123 19.71 3.86 -0.67
CA THR A 123 19.87 5.23 -1.14
C THR A 123 20.33 6.16 -0.03
N ASN A 124 20.96 7.24 -0.42
CA ASN A 124 21.39 8.31 0.48
C ASN A 124 21.19 9.65 -0.26
N ILE A 125 20.19 10.41 0.16
CA ILE A 125 19.76 11.65 -0.50
C ILE A 125 19.97 12.81 0.46
N THR A 126 20.54 13.91 -0.04
CA THR A 126 20.56 15.19 0.66
C THR A 126 19.65 16.16 -0.10
N PHE A 127 18.56 16.57 0.55
CA PHE A 127 17.61 17.52 -0.01
C PHE A 127 18.14 18.96 0.02
N LYS A 128 17.61 19.82 -0.86
CA LYS A 128 17.98 21.25 -0.92
C LYS A 128 17.79 21.99 0.41
N ASN A 129 16.83 21.58 1.23
CA ASN A 129 16.56 22.13 2.57
C ASN A 129 17.54 21.62 3.65
N GLY A 130 18.55 20.80 3.29
CA GLY A 130 19.55 20.24 4.19
C GLY A 130 19.13 18.98 4.93
N MET A 131 17.90 18.50 4.76
CA MET A 131 17.46 17.19 5.27
C MET A 131 18.22 16.09 4.55
N LYS A 132 18.65 15.04 5.29
CA LYS A 132 19.25 13.84 4.73
C LYS A 132 18.31 12.66 4.92
N TYR A 133 18.13 11.89 3.86
CA TYR A 133 17.35 10.65 3.86
C TYR A 133 18.23 9.48 3.48
N LYS A 134 18.18 8.42 4.26
CA LYS A 134 18.85 7.15 3.96
C LYS A 134 17.82 6.04 4.04
N ALA A 135 17.79 5.17 3.04
CA ALA A 135 16.97 3.97 3.05
C ALA A 135 17.80 2.74 2.68
N ASN A 136 17.38 1.59 3.21
CA ASN A 136 17.88 0.27 2.85
C ASN A 136 16.72 -0.71 2.79
N PHE A 137 16.60 -1.42 1.67
CA PHE A 137 15.59 -2.45 1.44
C PHE A 137 16.27 -3.81 1.35
N GLU A 138 15.97 -4.70 2.29
CA GLU A 138 16.45 -6.07 2.35
C GLU A 138 15.29 -7.01 2.00
N TYR A 139 15.51 -7.95 1.08
CA TYR A 139 14.51 -8.90 0.64
C TYR A 139 14.98 -10.34 0.88
N TYR A 140 14.13 -11.15 1.49
CA TYR A 140 14.39 -12.55 1.88
C TYR A 140 13.41 -13.47 1.15
N PRO A 141 13.72 -13.92 -0.08
CA PRO A 141 12.80 -14.69 -0.93
C PRO A 141 12.38 -16.03 -0.33
N GLN A 142 13.23 -16.64 0.50
CA GLN A 142 13.00 -17.97 1.11
C GLN A 142 11.81 -18.00 2.07
N ASN A 143 11.45 -16.87 2.66
CA ASN A 143 10.32 -16.76 3.59
C ASN A 143 9.30 -15.68 3.19
N ASP A 144 9.41 -15.17 1.95
CA ASP A 144 8.53 -14.11 1.41
C ASP A 144 8.49 -12.85 2.29
N THR A 145 9.61 -12.45 2.90
CA THR A 145 9.68 -11.24 3.74
C THR A 145 10.65 -10.22 3.21
N SER A 146 10.45 -8.96 3.59
CA SER A 146 11.41 -7.89 3.38
C SER A 146 11.43 -6.92 4.56
N VAL A 147 12.51 -6.16 4.66
CA VAL A 147 12.68 -5.11 5.66
C VAL A 147 13.11 -3.83 4.95
N LEU A 148 12.32 -2.77 5.12
CA LEU A 148 12.70 -1.42 4.69
C LEU A 148 13.09 -0.63 5.94
N LYS A 149 14.35 -0.20 5.99
CA LYS A 149 14.90 0.67 7.03
C LYS A 149 15.07 2.06 6.49
N GLU A 150 14.54 3.05 7.18
CA GLU A 150 14.61 4.45 6.78
C GLU A 150 15.15 5.32 7.90
N THR A 151 15.98 6.28 7.55
CA THR A 151 16.51 7.29 8.47
C THR A 151 16.36 8.68 7.85
N PHE A 152 15.66 9.54 8.55
CA PHE A 152 15.53 10.97 8.23
C PHE A 152 16.34 11.77 9.24
N LYS A 153 17.30 12.53 8.77
CA LYS A 153 18.04 13.48 9.59
C LYS A 153 17.65 14.90 9.18
N PHE A 154 16.94 15.57 10.06
CA PHE A 154 16.45 16.93 9.84
C PHE A 154 17.56 17.96 10.05
N LYS A 155 17.35 19.18 9.51
CA LYS A 155 18.32 20.28 9.61
C LYS A 155 18.58 20.73 11.05
N ASP A 156 17.57 20.64 11.91
CA ASP A 156 17.64 20.95 13.35
C ASP A 156 18.40 19.90 14.19
N GLY A 157 18.93 18.84 13.54
CA GLY A 157 19.65 17.75 14.17
C GLY A 157 18.77 16.59 14.64
N ASN A 158 17.47 16.72 14.60
CA ASN A 158 16.54 15.63 14.93
C ASN A 158 16.72 14.46 13.96
N ILE A 159 16.63 13.23 14.48
CA ILE A 159 16.72 12.00 13.70
C ILE A 159 15.45 11.20 13.92
N ARG A 160 14.78 10.83 12.82
CA ARG A 160 13.70 9.87 12.82
C ARG A 160 14.17 8.59 12.13
N GLN A 161 14.00 7.46 12.80
CA GLN A 161 14.27 6.14 12.24
C GLN A 161 12.99 5.33 12.25
N GLN A 162 12.81 4.52 11.21
CA GLN A 162 11.69 3.58 11.13
C GLN A 162 12.13 2.32 10.40
N GLU A 163 11.54 1.20 10.80
CA GLU A 163 11.73 -0.10 10.20
C GLU A 163 10.36 -0.68 9.84
N HIS A 164 10.22 -1.11 8.61
CA HIS A 164 9.00 -1.72 8.09
C HIS A 164 9.28 -3.17 7.72
N LYS A 165 8.70 -4.09 8.47
CA LYS A 165 8.69 -5.51 8.12
C LYS A 165 7.50 -5.77 7.22
N LEU A 166 7.78 -6.34 6.04
CA LEU A 166 6.79 -6.61 5.01
C LEU A 166 6.74 -8.11 4.70
N PHE A 167 5.54 -8.64 4.51
CA PHE A 167 5.28 -10.01 4.08
C PHE A 167 4.95 -9.99 2.58
N MET A 168 5.96 -10.27 1.75
CA MET A 168 5.95 -10.04 0.31
C MET A 168 5.95 -11.32 -0.53
N PRO A 169 4.91 -12.16 -0.49
CA PRO A 169 4.78 -13.23 -1.46
C PRO A 169 4.61 -12.66 -2.87
N THR A 170 4.86 -13.49 -3.89
CA THR A 170 4.69 -13.06 -5.29
C THR A 170 3.24 -12.65 -5.58
N GLN A 171 3.06 -11.77 -6.58
CA GLN A 171 1.71 -11.41 -7.07
C GLN A 171 0.88 -12.66 -7.37
N ARG A 172 1.49 -13.67 -8.02
CA ARG A 172 0.84 -14.95 -8.33
C ARG A 172 0.32 -15.66 -7.07
N LYS A 173 1.14 -15.74 -6.01
CA LYS A 173 0.70 -16.34 -4.73
C LYS A 173 -0.47 -15.58 -4.12
N ILE A 174 -0.43 -14.24 -4.09
CA ILE A 174 -1.51 -13.40 -3.56
C ILE A 174 -2.80 -13.56 -4.37
N LEU A 175 -2.70 -13.51 -5.70
CA LEU A 175 -3.87 -13.66 -6.58
C LEU A 175 -4.46 -15.07 -6.55
N THR A 176 -3.61 -16.11 -6.43
CA THR A 176 -4.09 -17.49 -6.25
C THR A 176 -4.86 -17.63 -4.94
N LEU A 177 -4.37 -17.02 -3.87
CA LEU A 177 -5.07 -17.02 -2.58
C LEU A 177 -6.43 -16.34 -2.68
N ALA A 178 -6.51 -15.17 -3.29
CA ALA A 178 -7.78 -14.46 -3.53
C ALA A 178 -8.75 -15.30 -4.38
N LYS A 179 -8.25 -15.95 -5.45
CA LYS A 179 -9.04 -16.86 -6.30
C LYS A 179 -9.60 -18.03 -5.51
N ASN A 180 -8.80 -18.66 -4.66
CA ASN A 180 -9.23 -19.81 -3.85
C ASN A 180 -10.35 -19.44 -2.84
N ILE A 181 -10.41 -18.19 -2.42
CA ILE A 181 -11.48 -17.65 -1.58
C ILE A 181 -12.76 -17.33 -2.39
N GLY A 182 -12.64 -17.25 -3.72
CA GLY A 182 -13.77 -17.04 -4.62
C GLY A 182 -13.74 -15.73 -5.41
N PHE A 183 -12.74 -14.88 -5.25
CA PHE A 183 -12.61 -13.67 -6.08
C PHE A 183 -12.35 -14.00 -7.55
N LYS A 184 -12.96 -13.24 -8.45
CA LYS A 184 -12.66 -13.24 -9.88
C LYS A 184 -11.75 -12.05 -10.22
N LEU A 185 -10.63 -12.31 -10.90
CA LEU A 185 -9.80 -11.25 -11.44
C LEU A 185 -10.49 -10.63 -12.65
N ILE A 186 -10.77 -9.31 -12.57
CA ILE A 186 -11.45 -8.55 -13.62
C ILE A 186 -10.45 -7.76 -14.46
N LYS A 187 -9.50 -7.09 -13.80
CA LYS A 187 -8.57 -6.20 -14.50
C LYS A 187 -7.22 -6.11 -13.77
N LYS A 188 -6.16 -5.97 -14.55
CA LYS A 188 -4.84 -5.51 -14.11
C LYS A 188 -4.60 -4.15 -14.73
N ILE A 189 -4.22 -3.16 -13.93
CA ILE A 189 -3.89 -1.79 -14.36
C ILE A 189 -2.42 -1.57 -14.05
N ASP A 190 -1.64 -1.22 -15.08
CA ASP A 190 -0.24 -0.87 -14.93
C ASP A 190 -0.12 0.56 -14.40
N LEU A 191 0.75 0.76 -13.44
CA LEU A 191 1.00 2.07 -12.82
C LEU A 191 2.22 2.79 -13.43
N LEU A 192 2.85 2.23 -14.48
CA LEU A 192 3.93 2.89 -15.22
C LEU A 192 3.55 4.30 -15.69
N PRO A 193 2.34 4.58 -16.22
CA PRO A 193 1.96 5.94 -16.64
C PRO A 193 1.98 6.99 -15.53
N VAL A 194 1.92 6.55 -14.27
CA VAL A 194 2.02 7.42 -13.09
C VAL A 194 3.36 7.23 -12.35
N GLN A 195 4.38 6.71 -13.06
CA GLN A 195 5.76 6.55 -12.60
C GLN A 195 5.98 5.51 -11.48
N TYR A 196 5.06 4.55 -11.34
CA TYR A 196 5.23 3.39 -10.47
C TYR A 196 5.52 2.14 -11.31
N GLU A 197 6.76 2.06 -11.82
CA GLU A 197 7.23 0.92 -12.63
C GLU A 197 7.18 -0.39 -11.82
N ASN A 198 6.77 -1.49 -12.50
CA ASN A 198 6.60 -2.82 -11.88
C ASN A 198 5.58 -2.85 -10.71
N GLN A 199 4.63 -1.93 -10.71
CA GLN A 199 3.55 -1.82 -9.74
C GLN A 199 2.20 -1.79 -10.45
N TYR A 200 1.20 -2.44 -9.86
CA TYR A 200 -0.07 -2.70 -10.53
C TYR A 200 -1.25 -2.60 -9.57
N LEU A 201 -2.38 -2.10 -10.06
CA LEU A 201 -3.67 -2.28 -9.39
C LEU A 201 -4.38 -3.50 -9.99
N TYR A 202 -4.83 -4.38 -9.13
CA TYR A 202 -5.67 -5.52 -9.50
C TYR A 202 -7.08 -5.30 -9.01
N VAL A 203 -8.05 -5.42 -9.93
CA VAL A 203 -9.47 -5.33 -9.64
C VAL A 203 -10.00 -6.75 -9.54
N LEU A 204 -10.45 -7.12 -8.34
CA LEU A 204 -11.02 -8.42 -8.01
C LEU A 204 -12.50 -8.26 -7.69
N GLN A 205 -13.36 -9.15 -8.18
CA GLN A 205 -14.80 -9.09 -7.97
C GLN A 205 -15.26 -10.25 -7.08
N LYS A 206 -16.09 -9.93 -6.08
CA LYS A 206 -16.93 -10.93 -5.39
C LYS A 206 -18.02 -11.37 -6.36
N PRO A 207 -18.23 -12.68 -6.61
CA PRO A 207 -19.36 -13.17 -7.41
C PRO A 207 -20.72 -12.73 -6.84
N ASN A 208 -21.73 -12.75 -7.70
CA ASN A 208 -23.13 -12.56 -7.29
C ASN A 208 -23.63 -13.73 -6.44
#